data_4dd3db2929922da5137bf425bc816647
#
_entry.id   4dd3db2929922da5137bf425bc816647
#
_cell.length_a   1.000
_cell.length_b   1.000
_cell.length_c   1.000
_cell.angle_alpha   90.00
_cell.angle_beta   90.00
_cell.angle_gamma   90.00
#
_symmetry.space_group_name_H-M   'P 1'
#
loop_
_entity.id
_entity.type
_entity.pdbx_description
1 polymer ?
#
loop_
_entity_poly.entity_id
_entity_poly.type
_entity_poly.pdbx_seq_one_letter_code
_entity_poly.pdbx_strand_id
1 'polypeptide(L)'
;MLDISRTDIVSDSFMDFPQADRFIKLPINSYLDLLGIQPNSSQTALINAVNNPKYRFVCAAISRRQGKTYIANVIGQLISLVPGSNILIMSPNYSLSQISFDLQRQLIKHFDLEVVKDNAKDKVIELSNGSTIRMGSVNQVDSSVGRSYDLIIFDEAALADGKDAFNVALRPTLDKDNSKAVFISTPRGRNNWFADFYHRGFSEEFHDWASIRATYHENPRFSDDDIREAKKAMSEAEFAQEYMADFNTYEGQIWNFNFEECVADLSQLDTSHMDVFAGLDVGYKDPTALCVIAYDWDQQKFYLIDEYMDAERTTEQHAIEIRRLIDKHRVDYIYIDSAAQQTRFDFAQNYDISTINAKKSVLDGIGHSAGIIDNDRLIIDQRCSQALSCVDQYQWDSNPNLLREKPKHNMASHMSDALRYALYTFETSASTF
;
A
#
# COMPACT_ATOMS: atom_id res chain seq x y z
N MET A 1 20.54 -30.19 33.75
CA MET A 1 20.37 -30.64 32.36
C MET A 1 19.19 -31.61 32.38
N LEU A 2 18.00 -31.13 32.05
CA LEU A 2 16.86 -32.00 31.83
C LEU A 2 17.03 -32.57 30.43
N ASP A 3 17.31 -33.84 30.36
CA ASP A 3 17.36 -34.64 29.12
C ASP A 3 15.92 -34.94 28.71
N ILE A 4 15.27 -33.93 28.13
CA ILE A 4 13.95 -34.09 27.53
C ILE A 4 14.20 -34.57 26.11
N SER A 5 13.91 -35.84 25.82
CA SER A 5 14.03 -36.35 24.46
C SER A 5 13.11 -35.50 23.53
N ARG A 6 13.64 -35.08 22.39
CA ARG A 6 12.94 -34.21 21.43
C ARG A 6 11.60 -34.79 20.93
N THR A 7 11.41 -36.08 21.04
CA THR A 7 10.20 -36.84 20.74
C THR A 7 9.08 -36.61 21.74
N ASP A 8 9.40 -36.38 23.02
CA ASP A 8 8.37 -36.28 24.08
C ASP A 8 7.62 -34.95 24.03
N ILE A 9 8.25 -33.89 23.55
CA ILE A 9 7.60 -32.57 23.41
C ILE A 9 6.57 -32.56 22.24
N VAL A 10 6.82 -33.33 21.19
CA VAL A 10 5.96 -33.45 20.04
C VAL A 10 4.77 -34.36 20.29
N SER A 11 4.96 -35.45 21.11
CA SER A 11 3.92 -36.44 21.34
C SER A 11 2.87 -36.01 22.38
N ASP A 12 3.28 -35.38 23.48
CA ASP A 12 2.38 -35.14 24.61
C ASP A 12 1.58 -33.83 24.54
N SER A 13 2.04 -32.82 23.79
CA SER A 13 1.36 -31.53 23.75
C SER A 13 0.37 -31.37 22.56
N PHE A 14 0.42 -32.24 21.55
CA PHE A 14 -0.43 -32.16 20.36
C PHE A 14 -1.48 -33.26 20.22
N MET A 15 -1.38 -34.38 20.99
CA MET A 15 -2.31 -35.48 20.87
C MET A 15 -3.67 -35.28 21.53
N ASP A 16 -3.81 -34.33 22.45
CA ASP A 16 -5.02 -34.13 23.24
C ASP A 16 -5.90 -32.95 22.81
N PHE A 17 -5.62 -32.29 21.66
CA PHE A 17 -6.44 -31.18 21.25
C PHE A 17 -7.55 -31.61 20.27
N PRO A 18 -8.84 -31.30 20.56
CA PRO A 18 -9.89 -31.33 19.56
C PRO A 18 -9.47 -30.51 18.34
N GLN A 19 -9.76 -30.97 17.13
CA GLN A 19 -9.37 -30.27 15.90
C GLN A 19 -9.85 -28.80 15.88
N ALA A 20 -10.95 -28.49 16.55
CA ALA A 20 -11.50 -27.14 16.70
C ALA A 20 -10.61 -26.18 17.52
N ASP A 21 -9.73 -26.70 18.38
CA ASP A 21 -8.92 -25.88 19.29
C ASP A 21 -7.44 -25.78 18.89
N ARG A 22 -7.04 -26.35 17.76
CA ARG A 22 -5.64 -26.50 17.37
C ARG A 22 -4.84 -25.18 17.30
N PHE A 23 -5.46 -24.06 16.99
CA PHE A 23 -4.81 -22.75 16.94
C PHE A 23 -4.77 -22.01 18.28
N ILE A 24 -5.69 -22.35 19.20
CA ILE A 24 -5.86 -21.66 20.47
C ILE A 24 -4.75 -22.03 21.47
N LYS A 25 -4.22 -23.22 21.34
CA LYS A 25 -3.30 -23.82 22.34
C LYS A 25 -1.89 -24.11 21.78
N LEU A 26 -1.49 -23.41 20.71
CA LEU A 26 -0.13 -23.56 20.19
C LEU A 26 0.90 -23.16 21.25
N PRO A 27 1.84 -24.05 21.67
CA PRO A 27 2.84 -23.75 22.67
C PRO A 27 4.01 -22.94 22.08
N ILE A 28 3.70 -21.81 21.46
CA ILE A 28 4.68 -21.02 20.70
C ILE A 28 5.79 -20.48 21.57
N ASN A 29 5.51 -20.12 22.83
CA ASN A 29 6.55 -19.63 23.75
C ASN A 29 7.56 -20.75 24.05
N SER A 30 7.09 -21.96 24.35
CA SER A 30 7.97 -23.11 24.57
C SER A 30 8.79 -23.45 23.31
N TYR A 31 8.19 -23.31 22.13
CA TYR A 31 8.89 -23.51 20.87
C TYR A 31 9.98 -22.45 20.62
N LEU A 32 9.69 -21.18 20.97
CA LEU A 32 10.68 -20.10 20.91
C LEU A 32 11.81 -20.29 21.91
N ASP A 33 11.50 -20.75 23.12
CA ASP A 33 12.50 -21.08 24.15
C ASP A 33 13.48 -22.17 23.66
N LEU A 34 12.95 -23.17 22.95
CA LEU A 34 13.79 -24.22 22.34
C LEU A 34 14.68 -23.70 21.22
N LEU A 35 14.25 -22.65 20.53
CA LEU A 35 15.05 -21.93 19.53
C LEU A 35 16.04 -20.94 20.16
N GLY A 36 15.98 -20.74 21.47
CA GLY A 36 16.79 -19.76 22.20
C GLY A 36 16.38 -18.32 21.85
N ILE A 37 15.10 -18.10 21.47
CA ILE A 37 14.58 -16.81 21.00
C ILE A 37 13.73 -16.18 22.08
N GLN A 38 14.06 -14.94 22.41
CA GLN A 38 13.20 -14.04 23.18
C GLN A 38 12.48 -13.11 22.20
N PRO A 39 11.15 -13.27 22.01
CA PRO A 39 10.41 -12.43 21.07
C PRO A 39 10.37 -10.99 21.58
N ASN A 40 10.55 -10.04 20.68
CA ASN A 40 10.29 -8.62 20.98
C ASN A 40 8.79 -8.34 21.04
N SER A 41 8.41 -7.09 21.41
CA SER A 41 7.00 -6.74 21.60
C SER A 41 6.18 -6.88 20.30
N SER A 42 6.77 -6.56 19.13
CA SER A 42 6.08 -6.71 17.84
C SER A 42 5.82 -8.18 17.49
N GLN A 43 6.79 -9.04 17.72
CA GLN A 43 6.66 -10.48 17.52
C GLN A 43 5.63 -11.10 18.48
N THR A 44 5.67 -10.67 19.75
CA THR A 44 4.68 -11.09 20.75
C THR A 44 3.26 -10.68 20.38
N ALA A 45 3.08 -9.45 19.87
CA ALA A 45 1.78 -8.98 19.40
C ALA A 45 1.24 -9.83 18.23
N LEU A 46 2.10 -10.18 17.27
CA LEU A 46 1.73 -11.06 16.14
C LEU A 46 1.33 -12.46 16.63
N ILE A 47 2.11 -13.05 17.51
CA ILE A 47 1.82 -14.35 18.11
C ILE A 47 0.46 -14.34 18.81
N ASN A 48 0.22 -13.34 19.65
CA ASN A 48 -1.03 -13.21 20.39
C ASN A 48 -2.23 -13.06 19.47
N ALA A 49 -2.11 -12.27 18.39
CA ALA A 49 -3.18 -12.11 17.43
C ALA A 49 -3.47 -13.41 16.66
N VAL A 50 -2.44 -14.14 16.23
CA VAL A 50 -2.60 -15.44 15.54
C VAL A 50 -3.22 -16.48 16.46
N ASN A 51 -2.83 -16.52 17.74
CA ASN A 51 -3.38 -17.47 18.72
C ASN A 51 -4.79 -17.10 19.21
N ASN A 52 -5.26 -15.88 18.94
CA ASN A 52 -6.59 -15.48 19.37
C ASN A 52 -7.67 -16.10 18.45
N PRO A 53 -8.61 -16.89 19.00
CA PRO A 53 -9.66 -17.56 18.21
C PRO A 53 -10.64 -16.57 17.56
N LYS A 54 -10.76 -15.35 18.10
CA LYS A 54 -11.61 -14.30 17.53
C LYS A 54 -11.16 -13.89 16.13
N TYR A 55 -9.84 -13.89 15.88
CA TYR A 55 -9.30 -13.35 14.65
C TYR A 55 -8.95 -14.45 13.65
N ARG A 56 -9.58 -14.39 12.50
CA ARG A 56 -9.29 -15.24 11.35
C ARG A 56 -8.23 -14.63 10.44
N PHE A 57 -8.20 -13.30 10.38
CA PHE A 57 -7.32 -12.51 9.54
C PHE A 57 -6.48 -11.57 10.40
N VAL A 58 -5.16 -11.59 10.23
CA VAL A 58 -4.24 -10.74 10.96
C VAL A 58 -3.42 -9.93 9.98
N CYS A 59 -3.49 -8.61 10.05
CA CYS A 59 -2.67 -7.71 9.24
C CYS A 59 -1.67 -6.96 10.13
N ALA A 60 -0.38 -7.12 9.86
CA ALA A 60 0.67 -6.58 10.72
C ALA A 60 1.61 -5.65 9.92
N ALA A 61 1.46 -4.35 10.14
CA ALA A 61 2.31 -3.28 9.66
C ALA A 61 3.51 -3.14 10.59
N ILE A 62 4.65 -3.68 10.21
CA ILE A 62 5.82 -3.81 11.07
C ILE A 62 7.04 -3.20 10.38
N SER A 63 7.75 -2.31 11.08
CA SER A 63 8.96 -1.65 10.57
C SER A 63 10.06 -2.66 10.17
N ARG A 64 11.08 -2.20 9.45
CA ARG A 64 12.22 -3.05 9.06
C ARG A 64 12.97 -3.57 10.28
N ARG A 65 13.68 -4.71 10.09
CA ARG A 65 14.56 -5.37 11.08
C ARG A 65 13.88 -5.81 12.38
N GLN A 66 12.56 -5.95 12.39
CA GLN A 66 11.79 -6.50 13.52
C GLN A 66 11.76 -8.03 13.55
N GLY A 67 12.33 -8.70 12.54
CA GLY A 67 12.28 -10.16 12.44
C GLY A 67 10.90 -10.70 12.05
N LYS A 68 10.06 -9.92 11.34
CA LYS A 68 8.71 -10.29 10.91
C LYS A 68 8.67 -11.58 10.08
N THR A 69 9.52 -11.68 9.06
CA THR A 69 9.65 -12.89 8.23
C THR A 69 10.05 -14.12 9.08
N TYR A 70 10.97 -13.94 10.01
CA TYR A 70 11.43 -15.04 10.87
C TYR A 70 10.30 -15.57 11.74
N ILE A 71 9.61 -14.71 12.49
CA ILE A 71 8.54 -15.14 13.40
C ILE A 71 7.34 -15.72 12.65
N ALA A 72 7.01 -15.20 11.47
CA ALA A 72 5.96 -15.75 10.62
C ALA A 72 6.29 -17.18 10.15
N ASN A 73 7.54 -17.42 9.77
CA ASN A 73 8.02 -18.76 9.42
C ASN A 73 8.02 -19.71 10.63
N VAL A 74 8.36 -19.23 11.82
CA VAL A 74 8.27 -20.00 13.08
C VAL A 74 6.82 -20.39 13.35
N ILE A 75 5.86 -19.49 13.18
CA ILE A 75 4.42 -19.79 13.33
C ILE A 75 4.00 -20.87 12.31
N GLY A 76 4.40 -20.72 11.05
CA GLY A 76 4.11 -21.71 10.00
C GLY A 76 4.68 -23.09 10.31
N GLN A 77 5.94 -23.13 10.80
CA GLN A 77 6.60 -24.37 11.22
C GLN A 77 5.86 -25.03 12.38
N LEU A 78 5.49 -24.26 13.40
CA LEU A 78 4.80 -24.79 14.57
C LEU A 78 3.44 -25.40 14.17
N ILE A 79 2.68 -24.77 13.30
CA ILE A 79 1.42 -25.31 12.79
C ILE A 79 1.66 -26.60 11.99
N SER A 80 2.76 -26.72 11.27
CA SER A 80 3.11 -27.94 10.52
C SER A 80 3.39 -29.16 11.39
N LEU A 81 3.61 -28.97 12.70
CA LEU A 81 3.73 -30.08 13.64
C LEU A 81 2.39 -30.75 13.94
N VAL A 82 1.26 -30.09 13.68
CA VAL A 82 -0.08 -30.71 13.73
C VAL A 82 -0.24 -31.62 12.49
N PRO A 83 -0.46 -32.92 12.68
CA PRO A 83 -0.51 -33.86 11.54
C PRO A 83 -1.51 -33.46 10.47
N GLY A 84 -1.09 -33.58 9.21
CA GLY A 84 -1.92 -33.27 8.03
C GLY A 84 -2.21 -31.81 7.79
N SER A 85 -1.46 -30.88 8.42
CA SER A 85 -1.62 -29.45 8.22
C SER A 85 -1.01 -28.99 6.90
N ASN A 86 -1.68 -28.06 6.23
CA ASN A 86 -1.21 -27.44 5.00
C ASN A 86 -0.93 -25.95 5.24
N ILE A 87 0.31 -25.55 5.06
CA ILE A 87 0.78 -24.17 5.22
C ILE A 87 1.21 -23.61 3.88
N LEU A 88 0.78 -22.39 3.57
CA LEU A 88 1.21 -21.64 2.40
C LEU A 88 1.87 -20.33 2.84
N ILE A 89 3.11 -20.10 2.39
CA ILE A 89 3.83 -18.84 2.59
C ILE A 89 4.00 -18.17 1.23
N MET A 90 3.31 -17.04 1.04
CA MET A 90 3.33 -16.25 -0.16
C MET A 90 4.29 -15.09 -0.03
N SER A 91 5.05 -14.81 -1.07
CA SER A 91 5.95 -13.66 -1.17
C SER A 91 5.67 -12.87 -2.45
N PRO A 92 6.11 -11.62 -2.59
CA PRO A 92 5.90 -10.82 -3.81
C PRO A 92 6.41 -11.51 -5.07
N ASN A 93 7.57 -12.14 -4.99
CA ASN A 93 8.20 -12.82 -6.12
C ASN A 93 8.91 -14.11 -5.70
N TYR A 94 9.35 -14.89 -6.70
CA TYR A 94 10.00 -16.16 -6.49
C TYR A 94 11.33 -16.06 -5.72
N SER A 95 12.09 -14.97 -5.89
CA SER A 95 13.37 -14.80 -5.19
C SER A 95 13.16 -14.60 -3.69
N LEU A 96 12.16 -13.81 -3.29
CA LEU A 96 11.82 -13.61 -1.88
C LEU A 96 11.26 -14.89 -1.23
N SER A 97 10.50 -15.70 -1.97
CA SER A 97 10.02 -16.98 -1.44
C SER A 97 11.16 -17.98 -1.14
N GLN A 98 12.36 -17.79 -1.72
CA GLN A 98 13.53 -18.60 -1.39
C GLN A 98 13.99 -18.40 0.06
N ILE A 99 13.86 -17.19 0.59
CA ILE A 99 14.23 -16.86 1.97
C ILE A 99 13.41 -17.71 2.96
N SER A 100 12.10 -17.75 2.77
CA SER A 100 11.21 -18.58 3.60
C SER A 100 11.46 -20.08 3.41
N PHE A 101 11.77 -20.52 2.20
CA PHE A 101 12.09 -21.92 1.94
C PHE A 101 13.37 -22.37 2.66
N ASP A 102 14.43 -21.58 2.61
CA ASP A 102 15.67 -21.88 3.28
C ASP A 102 15.51 -21.82 4.81
N LEU A 103 14.71 -20.87 5.31
CA LEU A 103 14.42 -20.76 6.73
C LEU A 103 13.63 -21.97 7.25
N GLN A 104 12.64 -22.45 6.50
CA GLN A 104 11.92 -23.67 6.87
C GLN A 104 12.83 -24.89 6.92
N ARG A 105 13.75 -25.04 5.96
CA ARG A 105 14.77 -26.11 6.00
C ARG A 105 15.66 -26.01 7.24
N GLN A 106 16.06 -24.79 7.65
CA GLN A 106 16.85 -24.58 8.85
C GLN A 106 16.08 -24.98 10.11
N LEU A 107 14.81 -24.59 10.24
CA LEU A 107 13.94 -24.94 11.36
C LEU A 107 13.70 -26.45 11.42
N ILE A 108 13.40 -27.11 10.30
CA ILE A 108 13.22 -28.54 10.18
C ILE A 108 14.47 -29.29 10.63
N LYS A 109 15.64 -28.85 10.15
CA LYS A 109 16.93 -29.43 10.55
C LYS A 109 17.22 -29.21 12.04
N HIS A 110 16.91 -28.05 12.59
CA HIS A 110 17.13 -27.73 13.98
C HIS A 110 16.36 -28.67 14.92
N PHE A 111 15.11 -28.99 14.56
CA PHE A 111 14.27 -29.90 15.34
C PHE A 111 14.34 -31.38 14.91
N ASP A 112 15.25 -31.70 13.97
CA ASP A 112 15.43 -33.05 13.44
C ASP A 112 14.11 -33.68 12.95
N LEU A 113 13.27 -32.89 12.27
CA LEU A 113 11.99 -33.36 11.75
C LEU A 113 12.20 -34.20 10.50
N GLU A 114 11.48 -35.32 10.42
CA GLU A 114 11.56 -36.25 9.31
C GLU A 114 10.82 -35.68 8.08
N VAL A 115 11.57 -35.56 6.97
CA VAL A 115 11.09 -35.04 5.68
C VAL A 115 10.89 -36.19 4.70
N VAL A 116 9.67 -36.32 4.16
CA VAL A 116 9.33 -37.29 3.12
C VAL A 116 9.68 -36.74 1.74
N LYS A 117 9.50 -35.40 1.54
CA LYS A 117 9.79 -34.75 0.26
C LYS A 117 10.32 -33.34 0.50
N ASP A 118 11.41 -33.02 -0.18
CA ASP A 118 12.00 -31.69 -0.25
C ASP A 118 12.21 -31.34 -1.74
N ASN A 119 11.28 -30.55 -2.29
CA ASN A 119 11.31 -30.13 -3.68
C ASN A 119 11.71 -28.65 -3.78
N ALA A 120 12.98 -28.39 -4.07
CA ALA A 120 13.52 -27.05 -4.18
C ALA A 120 12.99 -26.29 -5.43
N LYS A 121 12.59 -27.01 -6.50
CA LYS A 121 12.05 -26.39 -7.71
C LYS A 121 10.66 -25.80 -7.46
N ASP A 122 9.79 -26.59 -6.83
CA ASP A 122 8.42 -26.20 -6.55
C ASP A 122 8.27 -25.57 -5.16
N LYS A 123 9.36 -25.52 -4.38
CA LYS A 123 9.43 -25.02 -3.00
C LYS A 123 8.37 -25.64 -2.09
N VAL A 124 8.36 -26.95 -2.04
CA VAL A 124 7.43 -27.77 -1.25
C VAL A 124 8.19 -28.70 -0.36
N ILE A 125 7.87 -28.70 0.93
CA ILE A 125 8.37 -29.63 1.92
C ILE A 125 7.19 -30.44 2.46
N GLU A 126 7.30 -31.77 2.45
CA GLU A 126 6.33 -32.70 3.03
C GLU A 126 6.99 -33.42 4.23
N LEU A 127 6.37 -33.31 5.41
CA LEU A 127 6.83 -33.94 6.62
C LEU A 127 6.22 -35.34 6.79
N SER A 128 6.88 -36.22 7.56
CA SER A 128 6.41 -37.58 7.81
C SER A 128 5.06 -37.66 8.53
N ASN A 129 4.66 -36.60 9.24
CA ASN A 129 3.34 -36.49 9.84
C ASN A 129 2.20 -36.13 8.85
N GLY A 130 2.51 -36.08 7.55
CA GLY A 130 1.56 -35.75 6.48
C GLY A 130 1.35 -34.24 6.26
N SER A 131 2.05 -33.38 6.99
CA SER A 131 1.94 -31.94 6.82
C SER A 131 2.76 -31.44 5.63
N THR A 132 2.28 -30.38 4.98
CA THR A 132 2.94 -29.76 3.82
C THR A 132 3.17 -28.28 4.07
N ILE A 133 4.41 -27.83 3.81
CA ILE A 133 4.76 -26.42 3.80
C ILE A 133 5.13 -26.04 2.38
N ARG A 134 4.40 -25.10 1.82
CA ARG A 134 4.56 -24.63 0.43
C ARG A 134 4.89 -23.14 0.43
N MET A 135 5.86 -22.75 -0.39
CA MET A 135 6.16 -21.36 -0.66
C MET A 135 5.72 -21.01 -2.08
N GLY A 136 5.01 -19.88 -2.21
CA GLY A 136 4.50 -19.36 -3.46
C GLY A 136 4.89 -17.91 -3.71
N SER A 137 4.56 -17.41 -4.87
CA SER A 137 4.65 -15.98 -5.18
C SER A 137 3.31 -15.45 -5.67
N VAL A 138 3.03 -14.17 -5.38
CA VAL A 138 1.79 -13.51 -5.80
C VAL A 138 1.62 -13.62 -7.33
N ASN A 139 2.70 -13.49 -8.10
CA ASN A 139 2.68 -13.58 -9.56
C ASN A 139 2.36 -14.99 -10.11
N GLN A 140 2.33 -16.02 -9.26
CA GLN A 140 2.09 -17.42 -9.64
C GLN A 140 1.07 -18.08 -8.71
N VAL A 141 0.06 -17.32 -8.27
CA VAL A 141 -0.95 -17.78 -7.31
C VAL A 141 -1.71 -19.02 -7.78
N ASP A 142 -1.96 -19.17 -9.07
CA ASP A 142 -2.70 -20.30 -9.66
C ASP A 142 -2.12 -21.67 -9.29
N SER A 143 -0.81 -21.75 -9.09
CA SER A 143 -0.15 -22.99 -8.66
C SER A 143 -0.51 -23.41 -7.22
N SER A 144 -1.11 -22.51 -6.44
CA SER A 144 -1.49 -22.70 -5.05
C SER A 144 -3.00 -22.93 -4.85
N VAL A 145 -3.81 -22.73 -5.89
CA VAL A 145 -5.27 -22.97 -5.88
C VAL A 145 -5.58 -24.49 -5.89
N GLY A 146 -6.79 -24.84 -5.44
CA GLY A 146 -7.29 -26.23 -5.45
C GLY A 146 -6.77 -27.09 -4.29
N ARG A 147 -6.35 -26.45 -3.19
CA ARG A 147 -5.96 -27.09 -1.92
C ARG A 147 -6.67 -26.39 -0.76
N SER A 148 -6.79 -27.10 0.36
CA SER A 148 -7.30 -26.53 1.60
C SER A 148 -6.13 -26.21 2.53
N TYR A 149 -6.01 -24.96 2.99
CA TYR A 149 -4.93 -24.51 3.86
C TYR A 149 -5.42 -24.29 5.29
N ASP A 150 -4.56 -24.60 6.25
CA ASP A 150 -4.73 -24.29 7.66
C ASP A 150 -4.20 -22.89 7.97
N LEU A 151 -3.11 -22.50 7.30
CA LEU A 151 -2.52 -21.17 7.42
C LEU A 151 -2.01 -20.68 6.07
N ILE A 152 -2.34 -19.44 5.75
CA ILE A 152 -1.73 -18.69 4.64
C ILE A 152 -1.01 -17.48 5.23
N ILE A 153 0.26 -17.30 4.89
CA ILE A 153 1.06 -16.14 5.27
C ILE A 153 1.42 -15.38 4.00
N PHE A 154 1.15 -14.07 3.96
CA PHE A 154 1.69 -13.16 2.97
C PHE A 154 2.83 -12.37 3.61
N ASP A 155 4.06 -12.72 3.26
CA ASP A 155 5.26 -12.02 3.69
C ASP A 155 5.61 -10.91 2.69
N GLU A 156 5.98 -9.74 3.20
CA GLU A 156 6.19 -8.51 2.42
C GLU A 156 4.99 -8.17 1.53
N ALA A 157 3.79 -8.28 2.09
CA ALA A 157 2.50 -8.16 1.38
C ALA A 157 2.34 -6.84 0.62
N ALA A 158 2.88 -5.73 1.14
CA ALA A 158 2.76 -4.42 0.48
C ALA A 158 3.64 -4.26 -0.77
N LEU A 159 4.58 -5.19 -1.06
CA LEU A 159 5.49 -5.09 -2.21
C LEU A 159 4.92 -5.61 -3.53
N ALA A 160 3.74 -6.21 -3.52
CA ALA A 160 3.05 -6.69 -4.74
C ALA A 160 1.54 -6.51 -4.58
N ASP A 161 0.83 -6.35 -5.70
CA ASP A 161 -0.63 -6.34 -5.67
C ASP A 161 -1.15 -7.77 -5.49
N GLY A 162 -1.52 -8.08 -4.26
CA GLY A 162 -2.04 -9.38 -3.86
C GLY A 162 -3.54 -9.41 -3.59
N LYS A 163 -4.29 -8.34 -3.89
CA LYS A 163 -5.72 -8.22 -3.56
C LYS A 163 -6.53 -9.35 -4.19
N ASP A 164 -6.40 -9.54 -5.49
CA ASP A 164 -7.11 -10.59 -6.22
C ASP A 164 -6.53 -11.97 -5.93
N ALA A 165 -5.19 -12.07 -5.78
CA ALA A 165 -4.54 -13.31 -5.37
C ALA A 165 -5.11 -13.82 -4.04
N PHE A 166 -5.39 -12.94 -3.08
CA PHE A 166 -6.03 -13.35 -1.84
C PHE A 166 -7.54 -13.50 -2.00
N ASN A 167 -8.27 -12.45 -2.35
CA ASN A 167 -9.74 -12.45 -2.27
C ASN A 167 -10.39 -13.45 -3.22
N VAL A 168 -9.84 -13.62 -4.43
CA VAL A 168 -10.42 -14.46 -5.48
C VAL A 168 -9.83 -15.87 -5.44
N ALA A 169 -8.50 -15.99 -5.37
CA ALA A 169 -7.83 -17.27 -5.51
C ALA A 169 -7.64 -18.03 -4.18
N LEU A 170 -7.11 -17.37 -3.13
CA LEU A 170 -6.69 -18.08 -1.92
C LEU A 170 -7.69 -18.03 -0.76
N ARG A 171 -8.51 -16.98 -0.62
CA ARG A 171 -9.51 -16.93 0.45
C ARG A 171 -10.48 -18.12 0.45
N PRO A 172 -10.96 -18.62 -0.71
CA PRO A 172 -11.80 -19.82 -0.74
C PRO A 172 -11.08 -21.10 -0.27
N THR A 173 -9.75 -21.13 -0.30
CA THR A 173 -8.96 -22.29 0.14
C THR A 173 -8.78 -22.37 1.66
N LEU A 174 -9.21 -21.33 2.38
CA LEU A 174 -9.33 -21.33 3.85
C LEU A 174 -10.71 -21.89 4.25
N ASP A 175 -11.00 -23.13 3.89
CA ASP A 175 -12.26 -23.81 4.05
C ASP A 175 -12.34 -24.69 5.31
N LYS A 176 -11.22 -24.82 6.03
CA LYS A 176 -11.16 -25.57 7.28
C LYS A 176 -11.55 -24.69 8.46
N ASP A 177 -12.16 -25.33 9.47
CA ASP A 177 -12.38 -24.67 10.75
C ASP A 177 -11.07 -24.16 11.34
N ASN A 178 -11.07 -22.92 11.86
CA ASN A 178 -9.92 -22.23 12.43
C ASN A 178 -8.75 -21.95 11.44
N SER A 179 -8.97 -22.10 10.13
CA SER A 179 -7.99 -21.67 9.14
C SER A 179 -7.78 -20.16 9.19
N LYS A 180 -6.53 -19.70 9.02
CA LYS A 180 -6.16 -18.28 9.17
C LYS A 180 -5.34 -17.75 8.01
N ALA A 181 -5.42 -16.43 7.80
CA ALA A 181 -4.46 -15.72 6.95
C ALA A 181 -3.76 -14.60 7.74
N VAL A 182 -2.47 -14.46 7.50
CA VAL A 182 -1.59 -13.47 8.12
C VAL A 182 -0.92 -12.66 7.02
N PHE A 183 -1.04 -11.34 7.08
CA PHE A 183 -0.44 -10.40 6.14
C PHE A 183 0.58 -9.58 6.91
N ILE A 184 1.86 -9.68 6.54
CA ILE A 184 2.93 -8.95 7.19
C ILE A 184 3.73 -8.15 6.17
N SER A 185 4.01 -6.89 6.48
CA SER A 185 4.85 -6.04 5.65
C SER A 185 5.34 -4.81 6.41
N THR A 186 6.36 -4.16 5.86
CA THR A 186 6.55 -2.73 6.04
C THR A 186 5.53 -2.02 5.14
N PRO A 187 4.80 -0.99 5.60
CA PRO A 187 3.84 -0.25 4.78
C PRO A 187 4.48 0.35 3.52
N ARG A 188 3.67 0.53 2.48
CA ARG A 188 4.04 1.15 1.20
C ARG A 188 2.94 2.10 0.73
N GLY A 189 2.71 3.17 1.51
CA GLY A 189 1.65 4.11 1.26
C GLY A 189 0.24 3.66 1.68
N ARG A 190 -0.75 4.53 1.51
CA ARG A 190 -2.14 4.35 1.96
C ARG A 190 -3.01 3.60 0.96
N ASN A 191 -2.78 3.79 -0.35
CA ASN A 191 -3.68 3.35 -1.41
C ASN A 191 -3.24 2.02 -2.02
N ASN A 192 -3.16 0.99 -1.20
CA ASN A 192 -2.91 -0.37 -1.66
C ASN A 192 -3.70 -1.38 -0.82
N TRP A 193 -3.80 -2.58 -1.32
CA TRP A 193 -4.57 -3.65 -0.70
C TRP A 193 -4.11 -4.01 0.72
N PHE A 194 -2.81 -3.85 1.03
CA PHE A 194 -2.29 -4.11 2.38
C PHE A 194 -2.77 -3.05 3.37
N ALA A 195 -2.81 -1.78 2.97
CA ALA A 195 -3.40 -0.70 3.75
C ALA A 195 -4.90 -0.92 3.97
N ASP A 196 -5.65 -1.29 2.91
CA ASP A 196 -7.08 -1.65 3.02
C ASP A 196 -7.29 -2.75 4.05
N PHE A 197 -6.46 -3.80 4.02
CA PHE A 197 -6.56 -4.92 4.96
C PHE A 197 -6.17 -4.53 6.38
N TYR A 198 -5.18 -3.66 6.52
CA TYR A 198 -4.81 -3.11 7.81
C TYR A 198 -5.96 -2.30 8.43
N HIS A 199 -6.64 -1.47 7.66
CA HIS A 199 -7.76 -0.68 8.17
C HIS A 199 -8.97 -1.52 8.58
N ARG A 200 -9.15 -2.73 8.04
CA ARG A 200 -10.24 -3.63 8.44
C ARG A 200 -10.22 -4.00 9.92
N GLY A 201 -9.03 -4.13 10.53
CA GLY A 201 -8.94 -4.48 11.95
C GLY A 201 -9.45 -3.38 12.91
N PHE A 202 -9.75 -2.19 12.41
CA PHE A 202 -10.34 -1.08 13.18
C PHE A 202 -11.82 -0.88 12.86
N SER A 203 -12.37 -1.61 11.89
CA SER A 203 -13.77 -1.50 11.49
C SER A 203 -14.63 -2.52 12.21
N GLU A 204 -15.77 -2.09 12.73
CA GLU A 204 -16.77 -3.00 13.36
C GLU A 204 -17.37 -4.01 12.37
N GLU A 205 -17.33 -3.71 11.07
CA GLU A 205 -17.80 -4.61 10.00
C GLU A 205 -16.92 -5.86 9.88
N PHE A 206 -15.63 -5.74 10.19
CA PHE A 206 -14.64 -6.81 10.02
C PHE A 206 -14.17 -7.37 11.37
N HIS A 207 -15.14 -7.87 12.17
CA HIS A 207 -14.92 -8.33 13.56
C HIS A 207 -13.95 -9.51 13.72
N ASP A 208 -13.63 -10.24 12.64
CA ASP A 208 -12.68 -11.35 12.58
C ASP A 208 -11.27 -10.92 12.10
N TRP A 209 -11.04 -9.61 11.95
CA TRP A 209 -9.75 -9.02 11.60
C TRP A 209 -9.05 -8.45 12.83
N ALA A 210 -7.72 -8.57 12.86
CA ALA A 210 -6.85 -7.87 13.79
C ALA A 210 -5.78 -7.09 13.03
N SER A 211 -5.49 -5.87 13.48
CA SER A 211 -4.42 -5.05 12.92
C SER A 211 -3.38 -4.72 13.99
N ILE A 212 -2.12 -4.85 13.60
CA ILE A 212 -0.95 -4.60 14.47
C ILE A 212 -0.08 -3.58 13.78
N ARG A 213 0.36 -2.55 14.49
CA ARG A 213 1.43 -1.65 14.08
C ARG A 213 2.60 -1.78 15.05
N ALA A 214 3.82 -1.90 14.50
CA ALA A 214 5.03 -1.93 15.32
C ALA A 214 6.14 -1.11 14.64
N THR A 215 6.72 -0.21 15.42
CA THR A 215 7.76 0.73 15.02
C THR A 215 9.15 0.21 15.44
N TYR A 216 10.20 0.95 15.18
CA TYR A 216 11.54 0.58 15.64
C TYR A 216 11.66 0.52 17.18
N HIS A 217 10.78 1.23 17.90
CA HIS A 217 10.80 1.26 19.37
C HIS A 217 10.58 -0.13 20.02
N GLU A 218 9.88 -1.02 19.34
CA GLU A 218 9.59 -2.38 19.79
C GLU A 218 10.80 -3.32 19.63
N ASN A 219 11.89 -2.88 18.99
CA ASN A 219 13.08 -3.69 18.81
C ASN A 219 14.24 -3.17 19.67
N PRO A 220 14.57 -3.86 20.77
CA PRO A 220 15.65 -3.43 21.68
C PRO A 220 17.06 -3.51 21.06
N ARG A 221 17.21 -4.04 19.85
CA ARG A 221 18.50 -4.13 19.14
C ARG A 221 18.88 -2.83 18.43
N PHE A 222 17.97 -1.88 18.26
CA PHE A 222 18.29 -0.58 17.73
C PHE A 222 18.91 0.29 18.83
N SER A 223 20.12 0.78 18.60
CA SER A 223 20.71 1.82 19.42
C SER A 223 20.26 3.22 18.98
N ASP A 224 20.39 4.20 19.87
CA ASP A 224 20.11 5.59 19.51
C ASP A 224 21.02 6.08 18.36
N ASP A 225 22.23 5.54 18.26
CA ASP A 225 23.17 5.84 17.18
C ASP A 225 22.67 5.30 15.83
N ASP A 226 22.18 4.04 15.79
CA ASP A 226 21.61 3.47 14.56
C ASP A 226 20.44 4.31 14.05
N ILE A 227 19.59 4.77 14.95
CA ILE A 227 18.43 5.60 14.60
C ILE A 227 18.85 6.97 14.12
N ARG A 228 19.86 7.58 14.77
CA ARG A 228 20.39 8.88 14.36
C ARG A 228 21.05 8.82 12.98
N GLU A 229 21.79 7.75 12.71
CA GLU A 229 22.39 7.53 11.38
C GLU A 229 21.33 7.26 10.33
N ALA A 230 20.31 6.47 10.62
CA ALA A 230 19.20 6.23 9.71
C ALA A 230 18.47 7.54 9.33
N LYS A 231 18.17 8.40 10.33
CA LYS A 231 17.55 9.70 10.10
C LYS A 231 18.40 10.66 9.25
N LYS A 232 19.73 10.52 9.26
CA LYS A 232 20.63 11.31 8.42
C LYS A 232 20.72 10.78 6.99
N ALA A 233 20.52 9.46 6.83
CA ALA A 233 20.76 8.76 5.57
C ALA A 233 19.52 8.74 4.65
N MET A 234 18.34 9.10 5.15
CA MET A 234 17.09 9.04 4.42
C MET A 234 16.22 10.26 4.70
N SER A 235 15.23 10.52 3.86
CA SER A 235 14.22 11.56 4.08
C SER A 235 13.35 11.24 5.31
N GLU A 236 12.67 12.25 5.82
CA GLU A 236 11.74 12.11 6.94
C GLU A 236 10.60 11.13 6.61
N ALA A 237 10.12 11.20 5.37
CA ALA A 237 9.12 10.30 4.80
C ALA A 237 9.60 8.84 4.76
N GLU A 238 10.79 8.58 4.24
CA GLU A 238 11.37 7.24 4.21
C GLU A 238 11.60 6.69 5.63
N PHE A 239 12.05 7.55 6.56
CA PHE A 239 12.21 7.15 7.96
C PHE A 239 10.86 6.79 8.60
N ALA A 240 9.82 7.59 8.36
CA ALA A 240 8.47 7.30 8.85
C ALA A 240 7.95 5.96 8.31
N GLN A 241 8.11 5.69 7.02
CA GLN A 241 7.70 4.43 6.42
C GLN A 241 8.50 3.23 6.96
N GLU A 242 9.84 3.30 6.92
CA GLU A 242 10.70 2.15 7.15
C GLU A 242 10.90 1.84 8.64
N TYR A 243 10.92 2.88 9.50
CA TYR A 243 11.20 2.75 10.94
C TYR A 243 9.97 2.97 11.81
N MET A 244 9.00 3.79 11.38
CA MET A 244 7.79 4.05 12.15
C MET A 244 6.60 3.24 11.67
N ALA A 245 6.77 2.42 10.61
CA ALA A 245 5.68 1.66 9.96
C ALA A 245 4.48 2.57 9.63
N ASP A 246 4.79 3.73 9.08
CA ASP A 246 3.79 4.72 8.69
C ASP A 246 3.28 4.43 7.27
N PHE A 247 1.96 4.57 7.09
CA PHE A 247 1.31 4.42 5.79
C PHE A 247 1.28 5.71 4.98
N ASN A 248 1.63 6.84 5.61
CA ASN A 248 1.53 8.15 5.00
C ASN A 248 2.61 8.47 3.98
N THR A 249 3.53 7.55 3.72
CA THR A 249 4.66 7.79 2.84
C THR A 249 4.67 6.79 1.68
N TYR A 250 4.80 7.33 0.46
CA TYR A 250 5.10 6.53 -0.74
C TYR A 250 6.58 6.61 -1.06
N GLU A 251 7.22 5.48 -1.32
CA GLU A 251 8.52 5.47 -1.97
C GLU A 251 8.34 6.08 -3.38
N GLY A 252 8.95 7.26 -3.61
CA GLY A 252 8.82 7.97 -4.88
C GLY A 252 7.59 8.85 -5.04
N GLN A 253 6.78 9.10 -4.00
CA GLN A 253 5.70 10.08 -4.06
C GLN A 253 6.26 11.47 -4.40
N ILE A 254 5.58 12.17 -5.31
CA ILE A 254 6.03 13.48 -5.78
C ILE A 254 5.56 14.60 -4.85
N TRP A 255 4.33 14.50 -4.33
CA TRP A 255 3.72 15.51 -3.46
C TRP A 255 3.34 14.91 -2.09
N ASN A 256 3.62 15.64 -1.02
CA ASN A 256 3.24 15.25 0.33
C ASN A 256 1.98 16.00 0.76
N PHE A 257 0.81 15.48 0.36
CA PHE A 257 -0.48 16.11 0.64
C PHE A 257 -1.01 15.70 2.03
N ASN A 258 -1.37 16.70 2.84
CA ASN A 258 -1.92 16.50 4.18
C ASN A 258 -3.42 16.24 4.13
N PHE A 259 -3.82 14.98 4.05
CA PHE A 259 -5.24 14.58 3.97
C PHE A 259 -6.06 14.94 5.19
N GLU A 260 -5.45 15.08 6.38
CA GLU A 260 -6.18 15.38 7.63
C GLU A 260 -6.59 16.85 7.70
N GLU A 261 -5.75 17.75 7.20
CA GLU A 261 -5.97 19.21 7.28
C GLU A 261 -6.41 19.85 5.96
N CYS A 262 -6.07 19.21 4.82
CA CYS A 262 -6.27 19.79 3.50
C CYS A 262 -7.44 19.18 2.71
N VAL A 263 -8.28 18.36 3.33
CA VAL A 263 -9.56 17.89 2.75
C VAL A 263 -10.71 18.51 3.54
N ALA A 264 -11.63 19.18 2.83
CA ALA A 264 -12.74 19.88 3.45
C ALA A 264 -14.04 19.77 2.62
N ASP A 265 -15.19 20.06 3.23
CA ASP A 265 -16.43 20.30 2.52
C ASP A 265 -16.46 21.75 2.02
N LEU A 266 -16.22 21.94 0.73
CA LEU A 266 -16.21 23.24 0.06
C LEU A 266 -17.55 23.58 -0.60
N SER A 267 -18.62 22.83 -0.34
CA SER A 267 -19.94 23.01 -0.98
C SER A 267 -20.56 24.38 -0.74
N GLN A 268 -20.18 25.06 0.33
CA GLN A 268 -20.67 26.38 0.72
C GLN A 268 -19.61 27.48 0.60
N LEU A 269 -18.49 27.21 -0.08
CA LEU A 269 -17.43 28.20 -0.28
C LEU A 269 -17.93 29.33 -1.19
N ASP A 270 -17.89 30.56 -0.70
CA ASP A 270 -18.19 31.74 -1.52
C ASP A 270 -16.96 32.14 -2.34
N THR A 271 -16.99 31.86 -3.62
CA THR A 271 -15.91 32.19 -4.56
C THR A 271 -16.07 33.55 -5.26
N SER A 272 -17.06 34.38 -4.86
CA SER A 272 -17.38 35.65 -5.54
C SER A 272 -16.26 36.67 -5.50
N HIS A 273 -15.32 36.55 -4.56
CA HIS A 273 -14.16 37.43 -4.38
C HIS A 273 -12.82 36.74 -4.71
N MET A 274 -12.88 35.55 -5.29
CA MET A 274 -11.73 34.74 -5.65
C MET A 274 -11.53 34.69 -7.16
N ASP A 275 -10.29 34.51 -7.61
CA ASP A 275 -10.01 34.15 -8.99
C ASP A 275 -10.30 32.66 -9.21
N VAL A 276 -11.14 32.33 -10.17
CA VAL A 276 -11.49 30.95 -10.48
C VAL A 276 -10.87 30.56 -11.82
N PHE A 277 -10.06 29.53 -11.82
CA PHE A 277 -9.35 29.03 -12.99
C PHE A 277 -9.32 27.51 -13.04
N ALA A 278 -8.92 26.96 -14.17
CA ALA A 278 -8.83 25.52 -14.34
C ALA A 278 -7.53 25.09 -15.01
N GLY A 279 -7.09 23.90 -14.69
CA GLY A 279 -6.06 23.19 -15.44
C GLY A 279 -6.68 22.04 -16.23
N LEU A 280 -6.21 21.84 -17.45
CA LEU A 280 -6.74 20.84 -18.37
C LEU A 280 -5.61 20.04 -19.00
N ASP A 281 -5.61 18.73 -18.77
CA ASP A 281 -4.81 17.76 -19.49
C ASP A 281 -5.70 16.96 -20.45
N VAL A 282 -5.32 16.86 -21.73
CA VAL A 282 -6.15 16.26 -22.76
C VAL A 282 -5.56 14.96 -23.27
N GLY A 283 -6.34 13.89 -23.20
CA GLY A 283 -6.05 12.59 -23.77
C GLY A 283 -7.21 12.06 -24.62
N TYR A 284 -6.99 10.93 -25.30
CA TYR A 284 -8.03 10.17 -26.00
C TYR A 284 -8.14 8.76 -25.41
N LYS A 285 -7.10 7.94 -25.53
CA LYS A 285 -7.01 6.64 -24.83
C LYS A 285 -6.72 6.86 -23.34
N ASP A 286 -5.84 7.80 -23.07
CA ASP A 286 -5.61 8.34 -21.74
C ASP A 286 -6.73 9.32 -21.37
N PRO A 287 -7.06 9.48 -20.10
CA PRO A 287 -8.16 10.35 -19.70
C PRO A 287 -7.87 11.82 -20.00
N THR A 288 -8.92 12.55 -20.34
CA THR A 288 -8.95 14.01 -20.27
C THR A 288 -9.30 14.39 -18.83
N ALA A 289 -8.45 15.18 -18.18
CA ALA A 289 -8.59 15.61 -16.80
C ALA A 289 -8.70 17.14 -16.70
N LEU A 290 -9.68 17.62 -15.93
CA LEU A 290 -9.86 19.03 -15.60
C LEU A 290 -9.99 19.17 -14.09
N CYS A 291 -9.25 20.12 -13.50
CA CYS A 291 -9.44 20.56 -12.13
C CYS A 291 -9.86 22.04 -12.11
N VAL A 292 -10.89 22.38 -11.33
CA VAL A 292 -11.36 23.76 -11.12
C VAL A 292 -10.88 24.24 -9.77
N ILE A 293 -10.15 25.36 -9.76
CA ILE A 293 -9.48 25.91 -8.58
C ILE A 293 -9.94 27.35 -8.37
N ALA A 294 -10.29 27.68 -7.12
CA ALA A 294 -10.48 29.05 -6.66
C ALA A 294 -9.27 29.48 -5.84
N TYR A 295 -8.78 30.71 -6.03
CA TYR A 295 -7.67 31.27 -5.28
C TYR A 295 -8.11 32.44 -4.43
N ASP A 296 -7.89 32.33 -3.13
CA ASP A 296 -8.15 33.40 -2.16
C ASP A 296 -6.88 34.22 -1.94
N TRP A 297 -6.92 35.47 -2.38
CA TRP A 297 -5.80 36.42 -2.24
C TRP A 297 -5.52 36.82 -0.80
N ASP A 298 -6.53 36.87 0.04
CA ASP A 298 -6.39 37.28 1.45
C ASP A 298 -5.73 36.16 2.29
N GLN A 299 -6.13 34.91 2.03
CA GLN A 299 -5.58 33.74 2.73
C GLN A 299 -4.37 33.12 2.02
N GLN A 300 -4.11 33.50 0.77
CA GLN A 300 -3.09 32.91 -0.10
C GLN A 300 -3.25 31.38 -0.26
N LYS A 301 -4.50 30.91 -0.34
CA LYS A 301 -4.86 29.50 -0.45
C LYS A 301 -5.55 29.19 -1.76
N PHE A 302 -5.30 27.97 -2.23
CA PHE A 302 -5.94 27.36 -3.39
C PHE A 302 -7.01 26.40 -2.91
N TYR A 303 -8.19 26.43 -3.52
CA TYR A 303 -9.31 25.54 -3.24
C TYR A 303 -9.69 24.80 -4.51
N LEU A 304 -9.41 23.48 -4.58
CA LEU A 304 -9.89 22.63 -5.68
C LEU A 304 -11.35 22.28 -5.40
N ILE A 305 -12.26 22.93 -6.13
CA ILE A 305 -13.71 22.96 -5.84
C ILE A 305 -14.54 22.01 -6.70
N ASP A 306 -14.01 21.60 -7.88
CA ASP A 306 -14.67 20.63 -8.77
C ASP A 306 -13.65 19.97 -9.68
N GLU A 307 -14.03 18.83 -10.28
CA GLU A 307 -13.18 18.04 -11.15
C GLU A 307 -13.96 17.36 -12.27
N TYR A 308 -13.27 17.02 -13.34
CA TYR A 308 -13.73 16.11 -14.37
C TYR A 308 -12.58 15.24 -14.85
N MET A 309 -12.81 13.95 -15.00
CA MET A 309 -11.85 13.04 -15.59
C MET A 309 -12.58 11.88 -16.26
N ASP A 310 -12.32 11.68 -17.55
CA ASP A 310 -12.90 10.60 -18.32
C ASP A 310 -12.03 10.25 -19.54
N ALA A 311 -12.14 9.04 -20.06
CA ALA A 311 -11.38 8.52 -21.19
C ALA A 311 -12.30 8.01 -22.31
N GLU A 312 -11.71 7.80 -23.49
CA GLU A 312 -12.40 7.21 -24.65
C GLU A 312 -13.67 7.97 -25.08
N ARG A 313 -13.70 9.30 -24.88
CA ARG A 313 -14.76 10.20 -25.31
C ARG A 313 -14.34 11.06 -26.49
N THR A 314 -15.30 11.50 -27.27
CA THR A 314 -15.06 12.48 -28.34
C THR A 314 -14.77 13.87 -27.76
N THR A 315 -14.11 14.72 -28.57
CA THR A 315 -13.85 16.12 -28.18
C THR A 315 -15.16 16.87 -27.83
N GLU A 316 -16.26 16.60 -28.53
CA GLU A 316 -17.58 17.14 -28.22
C GLU A 316 -18.08 16.72 -26.82
N GLN A 317 -17.99 15.45 -26.50
CA GLN A 317 -18.42 14.92 -25.19
C GLN A 317 -17.62 15.53 -24.03
N HIS A 318 -16.29 15.68 -24.19
CA HIS A 318 -15.47 16.40 -23.22
C HIS A 318 -15.84 17.87 -23.13
N ALA A 319 -16.06 18.54 -24.28
CA ALA A 319 -16.41 19.96 -24.32
C ALA A 319 -17.71 20.27 -23.58
N ILE A 320 -18.74 19.42 -23.69
CA ILE A 320 -20.00 19.57 -22.97
C ILE A 320 -19.79 19.60 -21.45
N GLU A 321 -19.03 18.65 -20.93
CA GLU A 321 -18.77 18.58 -19.49
C GLU A 321 -17.86 19.73 -19.01
N ILE A 322 -16.82 20.04 -19.76
CA ILE A 322 -15.92 21.17 -19.46
C ILE A 322 -16.71 22.46 -19.45
N ARG A 323 -17.57 22.72 -20.47
CA ARG A 323 -18.42 23.90 -20.55
C ARG A 323 -19.38 24.00 -19.37
N ARG A 324 -20.00 22.90 -18.97
CA ARG A 324 -20.86 22.80 -17.77
C ARG A 324 -20.15 23.28 -16.53
N LEU A 325 -18.87 22.88 -16.32
CA LEU A 325 -18.07 23.29 -15.16
C LEU A 325 -17.64 24.76 -15.24
N ILE A 326 -17.28 25.25 -16.43
CA ILE A 326 -16.99 26.67 -16.69
C ILE A 326 -18.17 27.55 -16.28
N ASP A 327 -19.36 27.21 -16.75
CA ASP A 327 -20.58 28.00 -16.49
C ASP A 327 -21.00 27.91 -15.00
N LYS A 328 -20.87 26.74 -14.40
CA LYS A 328 -21.20 26.50 -13.00
C LYS A 328 -20.36 27.36 -12.07
N HIS A 329 -19.03 27.39 -12.31
CA HIS A 329 -18.07 28.03 -11.41
C HIS A 329 -17.56 29.39 -11.90
N ARG A 330 -18.03 29.86 -13.09
CA ARG A 330 -17.57 31.11 -13.72
C ARG A 330 -16.05 31.15 -13.88
N VAL A 331 -15.49 30.08 -14.47
CA VAL A 331 -14.05 29.94 -14.67
C VAL A 331 -13.52 31.02 -15.59
N ASP A 332 -12.55 31.83 -15.13
CA ASP A 332 -11.96 32.93 -15.88
C ASP A 332 -10.87 32.45 -16.86
N TYR A 333 -10.07 31.47 -16.48
CA TYR A 333 -8.91 31.00 -17.24
C TYR A 333 -8.82 29.47 -17.24
N ILE A 334 -8.47 28.90 -18.39
CA ILE A 334 -8.20 27.45 -18.52
C ILE A 334 -6.79 27.27 -19.06
N TYR A 335 -5.93 26.68 -18.26
CA TYR A 335 -4.55 26.40 -18.64
C TYR A 335 -4.43 24.99 -19.20
N ILE A 336 -3.92 24.87 -20.44
CA ILE A 336 -3.83 23.61 -21.19
C ILE A 336 -2.43 23.44 -21.78
N ASP A 337 -1.97 22.17 -21.96
CA ASP A 337 -0.72 21.94 -22.67
C ASP A 337 -0.75 22.54 -24.09
N SER A 338 0.28 23.28 -24.40
CA SER A 338 0.49 23.88 -25.73
C SER A 338 0.56 22.84 -26.87
N ALA A 339 0.84 21.58 -26.58
CA ALA A 339 0.87 20.50 -27.56
C ALA A 339 -0.54 20.13 -28.08
N ALA A 340 -1.60 20.42 -27.33
CA ALA A 340 -2.99 20.11 -27.68
C ALA A 340 -3.61 21.13 -28.69
N GLN A 341 -2.86 21.57 -29.71
CA GLN A 341 -3.26 22.65 -30.63
C GLN A 341 -4.59 22.37 -31.32
N GLN A 342 -4.80 21.16 -31.85
CA GLN A 342 -6.04 20.80 -32.54
C GLN A 342 -7.26 20.88 -31.61
N THR A 343 -7.15 20.31 -30.43
CA THR A 343 -8.24 20.33 -29.44
C THR A 343 -8.55 21.75 -28.98
N ARG A 344 -7.53 22.58 -28.79
CA ARG A 344 -7.70 24.01 -28.44
C ARG A 344 -8.44 24.79 -29.54
N PHE A 345 -8.09 24.53 -30.80
CA PHE A 345 -8.76 25.13 -31.92
C PHE A 345 -10.23 24.71 -31.99
N ASP A 346 -10.50 23.41 -31.84
CA ASP A 346 -11.85 22.85 -31.83
C ASP A 346 -12.69 23.41 -30.68
N PHE A 347 -12.11 23.51 -29.48
CA PHE A 347 -12.75 24.09 -28.29
C PHE A 347 -13.15 25.56 -28.53
N ALA A 348 -12.24 26.36 -29.08
CA ALA A 348 -12.53 27.78 -29.35
C ALA A 348 -13.55 27.99 -30.47
N GLN A 349 -13.48 27.21 -31.56
CA GLN A 349 -14.33 27.41 -32.72
C GLN A 349 -15.76 26.82 -32.57
N ASN A 350 -15.86 25.66 -31.91
CA ASN A 350 -17.09 24.88 -31.92
C ASN A 350 -17.83 24.92 -30.58
N TYR A 351 -17.15 25.27 -29.47
CA TYR A 351 -17.71 25.14 -28.13
C TYR A 351 -17.56 26.38 -27.26
N ASP A 352 -17.01 27.46 -27.80
CA ASP A 352 -16.78 28.72 -27.07
C ASP A 352 -15.97 28.55 -25.80
N ILE A 353 -14.96 27.65 -25.84
CA ILE A 353 -14.03 27.38 -24.73
C ILE A 353 -12.67 27.98 -25.07
N SER A 354 -12.36 29.12 -24.46
CA SER A 354 -11.04 29.76 -24.61
C SER A 354 -10.02 29.17 -23.65
N THR A 355 -8.81 28.91 -24.13
CA THR A 355 -7.73 28.30 -23.32
C THR A 355 -6.42 29.06 -23.44
N ILE A 356 -5.60 29.04 -22.40
CA ILE A 356 -4.30 29.68 -22.30
C ILE A 356 -3.22 28.58 -22.25
N ASN A 357 -2.07 28.82 -22.88
CA ASN A 357 -0.94 27.89 -22.80
C ASN A 357 -0.43 27.78 -21.37
N ALA A 358 -0.43 26.55 -20.84
CA ALA A 358 0.21 26.27 -19.57
C ALA A 358 1.73 26.34 -19.66
N LYS A 359 2.39 26.72 -18.57
CA LYS A 359 3.82 26.51 -18.38
C LYS A 359 4.06 25.03 -18.14
N LYS A 360 4.81 24.38 -19.04
CA LYS A 360 4.90 22.92 -19.10
C LYS A 360 6.20 22.29 -18.62
N SER A 361 7.14 23.08 -18.06
CA SER A 361 8.32 22.48 -17.44
C SER A 361 7.89 21.48 -16.36
N VAL A 362 8.24 20.21 -16.56
CA VAL A 362 7.76 19.14 -15.66
C VAL A 362 8.40 19.29 -14.29
N LEU A 363 9.71 19.33 -14.20
CA LEU A 363 10.43 19.38 -12.92
C LEU A 363 10.19 20.70 -12.17
N ASP A 364 10.26 21.85 -12.87
CA ASP A 364 10.00 23.15 -12.26
C ASP A 364 8.54 23.25 -11.77
N GLY A 365 7.61 22.77 -12.60
CA GLY A 365 6.19 22.76 -12.25
C GLY A 365 5.87 21.83 -11.07
N ILE A 366 6.51 20.66 -10.99
CA ILE A 366 6.39 19.75 -9.87
C ILE A 366 6.92 20.39 -8.59
N GLY A 367 8.15 20.95 -8.64
CA GLY A 367 8.74 21.60 -7.47
C GLY A 367 7.92 22.80 -6.98
N HIS A 368 7.36 23.58 -7.91
CA HIS A 368 6.49 24.72 -7.57
C HIS A 368 5.19 24.26 -6.92
N SER A 369 4.51 23.26 -7.51
CA SER A 369 3.27 22.70 -6.95
C SER A 369 3.53 22.01 -5.60
N ALA A 370 4.68 21.35 -5.43
CA ALA A 370 5.10 20.79 -4.14
C ALA A 370 5.20 21.88 -3.07
N GLY A 371 5.79 23.04 -3.40
CA GLY A 371 5.86 24.17 -2.47
C GLY A 371 4.49 24.70 -2.01
N ILE A 372 3.44 24.57 -2.85
CA ILE A 372 2.06 24.93 -2.48
C ILE A 372 1.46 23.83 -1.58
N ILE A 373 1.63 22.57 -1.98
CA ILE A 373 1.01 21.41 -1.34
C ILE A 373 1.66 21.12 0.03
N ASP A 374 2.99 21.11 0.11
CA ASP A 374 3.73 20.81 1.33
C ASP A 374 3.59 21.90 2.42
N ASN A 375 3.12 23.11 2.04
CA ASN A 375 2.80 24.19 2.99
C ASN A 375 1.30 24.31 3.27
N ASP A 376 0.50 23.26 3.02
CA ASP A 376 -0.95 23.19 3.30
C ASP A 376 -1.74 24.35 2.68
N ARG A 377 -1.27 24.84 1.51
CA ARG A 377 -1.93 25.94 0.78
C ARG A 377 -2.97 25.44 -0.23
N LEU A 378 -3.00 24.15 -0.56
CA LEU A 378 -4.00 23.52 -1.41
C LEU A 378 -5.01 22.77 -0.55
N ILE A 379 -6.27 23.20 -0.59
CA ILE A 379 -7.41 22.51 0.03
C ILE A 379 -8.23 21.85 -1.08
N ILE A 380 -8.56 20.58 -0.92
CA ILE A 380 -9.35 19.83 -1.90
C ILE A 380 -10.72 19.49 -1.33
N ASP A 381 -11.77 19.74 -2.12
CA ASP A 381 -13.14 19.35 -1.75
C ASP A 381 -13.23 17.82 -1.60
N GLN A 382 -13.83 17.35 -0.52
CA GLN A 382 -14.03 15.91 -0.25
C GLN A 382 -14.78 15.17 -1.37
N ARG A 383 -15.51 15.87 -2.23
CA ARG A 383 -16.23 15.32 -3.39
C ARG A 383 -15.32 15.08 -4.58
N CYS A 384 -14.14 15.69 -4.63
CA CYS A 384 -13.16 15.55 -5.70
C CYS A 384 -12.29 14.28 -5.48
N SER A 385 -12.95 13.13 -5.51
CA SER A 385 -12.34 11.84 -5.18
C SER A 385 -11.23 11.42 -6.14
N GLN A 386 -11.32 11.84 -7.42
CA GLN A 386 -10.29 11.53 -8.42
C GLN A 386 -9.04 12.38 -8.20
N ALA A 387 -9.17 13.67 -7.91
CA ALA A 387 -8.05 14.53 -7.57
C ALA A 387 -7.37 14.06 -6.28
N LEU A 388 -8.13 13.73 -5.24
CA LEU A 388 -7.61 13.17 -3.99
C LEU A 388 -6.82 11.87 -4.24
N SER A 389 -7.38 10.96 -5.04
CA SER A 389 -6.67 9.73 -5.41
C SER A 389 -5.41 10.01 -6.23
N CYS A 390 -5.45 10.98 -7.14
CA CYS A 390 -4.32 11.31 -8.00
C CYS A 390 -3.17 11.99 -7.25
N VAL A 391 -3.43 12.94 -6.37
CA VAL A 391 -2.37 13.59 -5.57
C VAL A 391 -1.68 12.59 -4.65
N ASP A 392 -2.40 11.60 -4.16
CA ASP A 392 -1.89 10.53 -3.32
C ASP A 392 -1.04 9.51 -4.12
N GLN A 393 -1.39 9.25 -5.38
CA GLN A 393 -0.71 8.26 -6.24
C GLN A 393 0.34 8.83 -7.19
N TYR A 394 0.55 10.14 -7.20
CA TYR A 394 1.52 10.78 -8.09
C TYR A 394 2.95 10.47 -7.64
N GLN A 395 3.68 9.71 -8.46
CA GLN A 395 4.99 9.16 -8.09
C GLN A 395 6.01 9.23 -9.22
N TRP A 396 7.29 9.22 -8.84
CA TRP A 396 8.39 9.11 -9.78
C TRP A 396 8.44 7.73 -10.44
N ASP A 397 8.88 7.70 -11.69
CA ASP A 397 9.16 6.43 -12.39
C ASP A 397 10.42 5.81 -11.81
N SER A 398 10.31 4.65 -11.19
CA SER A 398 11.41 3.92 -10.56
C SER A 398 12.29 3.15 -11.55
N ASN A 399 12.12 3.34 -12.86
CA ASN A 399 12.92 2.65 -13.88
C ASN A 399 14.40 3.10 -13.83
N PRO A 400 15.35 2.22 -13.45
CA PRO A 400 16.76 2.57 -13.29
C PRO A 400 17.47 2.95 -14.60
N ASN A 401 16.84 2.73 -15.75
CA ASN A 401 17.39 3.06 -17.07
C ASN A 401 16.98 4.46 -17.54
N LEU A 402 16.22 5.22 -16.75
CA LEU A 402 15.88 6.59 -17.10
C LEU A 402 17.09 7.52 -16.95
N LEU A 403 17.35 8.29 -18.00
CA LEU A 403 18.42 9.30 -18.01
C LEU A 403 18.07 10.55 -17.17
N ARG A 404 16.80 10.74 -16.83
CA ARG A 404 16.27 11.85 -16.01
C ARG A 404 15.08 11.38 -15.21
N GLU A 405 14.89 11.93 -14.03
CA GLU A 405 13.69 11.76 -13.24
C GLU A 405 12.46 12.26 -14.00
N LYS A 406 11.43 11.43 -14.06
CA LYS A 406 10.13 11.80 -14.62
C LYS A 406 9.00 11.12 -13.82
N PRO A 407 7.83 11.73 -13.75
CA PRO A 407 6.66 11.07 -13.17
C PRO A 407 6.33 9.78 -13.93
N LYS A 408 5.83 8.79 -13.19
CA LYS A 408 5.29 7.58 -13.78
C LYS A 408 4.02 7.92 -14.56
N HIS A 409 3.97 7.50 -15.82
CA HIS A 409 2.78 7.68 -16.64
C HIS A 409 1.73 6.62 -16.27
N ASN A 410 0.67 7.05 -15.60
CA ASN A 410 -0.46 6.23 -15.17
C ASN A 410 -1.71 7.11 -15.03
N MET A 411 -2.83 6.55 -14.56
CA MET A 411 -4.08 7.30 -14.36
C MET A 411 -3.90 8.54 -13.47
N ALA A 412 -3.06 8.45 -12.44
CA ALA A 412 -2.81 9.56 -11.52
C ALA A 412 -2.08 10.73 -12.19
N SER A 413 -1.24 10.48 -13.20
CA SER A 413 -0.46 11.55 -13.85
C SER A 413 -1.32 12.58 -14.55
N HIS A 414 -2.47 12.21 -15.12
CA HIS A 414 -3.33 13.12 -15.89
C HIS A 414 -3.97 14.22 -15.05
N MET A 415 -4.61 13.87 -13.93
CA MET A 415 -5.15 14.86 -13.00
C MET A 415 -4.03 15.67 -12.32
N SER A 416 -2.92 15.02 -12.01
CA SER A 416 -1.76 15.70 -11.43
C SER A 416 -1.11 16.68 -12.41
N ASP A 417 -1.09 16.36 -13.70
CA ASP A 417 -0.61 17.27 -14.74
C ASP A 417 -1.58 18.45 -14.94
N ALA A 418 -2.90 18.21 -14.93
CA ALA A 418 -3.91 19.28 -14.93
C ALA A 418 -3.72 20.21 -13.73
N LEU A 419 -3.56 19.66 -12.53
CA LEU A 419 -3.31 20.42 -11.30
C LEU A 419 -2.01 21.24 -11.39
N ARG A 420 -0.93 20.62 -11.86
CA ARG A 420 0.36 21.30 -12.08
C ARG A 420 0.26 22.44 -13.09
N TYR A 421 -0.46 22.24 -14.20
CA TYR A 421 -0.69 23.31 -15.18
C TYR A 421 -1.41 24.50 -14.56
N ALA A 422 -2.44 24.24 -13.76
CA ALA A 422 -3.19 25.29 -13.07
C ALA A 422 -2.30 26.04 -12.06
N LEU A 423 -1.76 25.35 -11.07
CA LEU A 423 -1.01 25.97 -9.97
C LEU A 423 0.24 26.71 -10.46
N TYR A 424 1.08 26.02 -11.25
CA TYR A 424 2.33 26.59 -11.72
C TYR A 424 2.15 27.78 -12.64
N THR A 425 1.16 27.72 -13.57
CA THR A 425 0.95 28.82 -14.51
C THR A 425 0.32 30.01 -13.81
N PHE A 426 -0.71 29.81 -12.98
CA PHE A 426 -1.39 30.86 -12.28
C PHE A 426 -0.44 31.67 -11.36
N GLU A 427 0.22 31.01 -10.40
CA GLU A 427 1.02 31.69 -9.40
C GLU A 427 2.24 32.39 -10.03
N THR A 428 2.88 31.77 -11.03
CA THR A 428 4.03 32.40 -11.71
C THR A 428 3.65 33.47 -12.72
N SER A 429 2.37 33.57 -13.14
CA SER A 429 1.87 34.67 -13.96
C SER A 429 1.41 35.84 -13.09
N ALA A 430 0.78 35.57 -11.95
CA ALA A 430 0.35 36.56 -10.98
C ALA A 430 1.52 37.31 -10.31
N SER A 431 2.66 36.67 -10.16
CA SER A 431 3.88 37.30 -9.61
C SER A 431 4.52 38.35 -10.53
N THR A 432 3.97 38.57 -11.73
CA THR A 432 4.52 39.48 -12.74
C THR A 432 3.71 40.80 -12.80
N PHE A 433 2.69 40.94 -12.00
CA PHE A 433 1.91 42.18 -11.79
C PHE A 433 2.11 42.67 -10.36
#